data_fd9bcd041a321685aef237889dd84724
#
_entry.id   fd9bcd041a321685aef237889dd84724
#
_cell.length_a   1.000
_cell.length_b   1.000
_cell.length_c   1.000
_cell.angle_alpha   90.00
_cell.angle_beta   90.00
_cell.angle_gamma   90.00
#
_symmetry.space_group_name_H-M   'P 1'
#
loop_
_entity.id
_entity.type
_entity.pdbx_description
1 polymer ?
#
loop_
_entity_poly.entity_id
_entity_poly.type
_entity_poly.pdbx_seq_one_letter_code
_entity_poly.pdbx_strand_id
1 'polypeptide(L)'
;MNSMHFIASVVLVLSLSLYGCQKDKVAEPILENIEVVEQSTAKATTEAIPSSINTGFTHADGTYTYDEASADLGGATLTGWNESRAYISGNWARATLAPNSVSNGLIAGADISDGSAYEATFKVRFHSQFDWSRGGKVGFGFLIGEGNTGCDIASDGNGGSLRLMWYNTGSRVFFQPYVYHRDMAGPCGDTFGKSYPSSGSLVKGDTYTVHLYVKSNTGSTKNGQVQVIINGTTVLDQAIRWTTNDAQRLIKRLSFHNFRGGKDVAVWGSSQTSYIYFDDLVVNKIQ
;
A
#
# COMPACT_ATOMS: atom_id res chain seq x y z
N MET A 1 -25.95 -16.58 54.91
CA MET A 1 -25.77 -18.04 54.92
C MET A 1 -24.71 -18.35 53.88
N ASN A 2 -23.50 -18.68 54.36
CA ASN A 2 -22.44 -19.57 53.94
C ASN A 2 -22.10 -19.62 52.46
N SER A 3 -21.02 -19.02 52.00
CA SER A 3 -19.60 -19.44 52.10
C SER A 3 -19.30 -20.81 51.47
N MET A 4 -18.50 -20.83 50.44
CA MET A 4 -17.37 -21.77 50.37
C MET A 4 -16.40 -21.41 49.22
N HIS A 5 -15.17 -21.06 49.64
CA HIS A 5 -13.97 -20.91 48.80
C HIS A 5 -13.42 -22.32 48.51
N PHE A 6 -12.92 -22.53 47.25
CA PHE A 6 -12.01 -23.62 46.97
C PHE A 6 -10.70 -23.04 46.37
N ILE A 7 -9.64 -23.19 47.15
CA ILE A 7 -8.26 -22.96 46.78
C ILE A 7 -7.69 -24.28 46.30
N ALA A 8 -7.19 -24.35 45.11
CA ALA A 8 -6.42 -25.48 44.59
C ALA A 8 -4.93 -25.07 44.46
N SER A 9 -4.12 -25.61 45.35
CA SER A 9 -2.66 -25.52 45.33
C SER A 9 -2.09 -26.51 44.31
N VAL A 10 -1.22 -26.02 43.41
CA VAL A 10 -0.41 -26.89 42.54
C VAL A 10 0.98 -26.95 43.11
N VAL A 11 1.40 -28.17 43.46
CA VAL A 11 2.73 -28.52 43.97
C VAL A 11 3.64 -28.79 42.77
N LEU A 12 4.74 -28.03 42.70
CA LEU A 12 5.83 -28.19 41.74
C LEU A 12 6.86 -29.18 42.28
N VAL A 13 7.01 -30.34 41.64
CA VAL A 13 8.06 -31.32 41.99
C VAL A 13 9.27 -31.11 41.07
N LEU A 14 10.38 -30.67 41.65
CA LEU A 14 11.72 -30.64 41.03
C LEU A 14 12.36 -32.01 41.19
N SER A 15 12.71 -32.69 40.11
CA SER A 15 13.62 -33.85 40.13
C SER A 15 14.98 -33.49 39.53
N LEU A 16 15.96 -33.43 40.41
CA LEU A 16 17.41 -33.44 40.04
C LEU A 16 17.83 -34.89 39.74
N SER A 17 18.41 -35.10 38.58
CA SER A 17 19.16 -36.34 38.30
C SER A 17 20.60 -35.96 37.99
N LEU A 18 21.46 -36.32 38.91
CA LEU A 18 22.93 -36.37 38.78
C LEU A 18 23.30 -37.67 38.05
N TYR A 19 24.05 -37.60 36.94
CA TYR A 19 24.79 -38.75 36.43
C TYR A 19 26.23 -38.38 36.17
N GLY A 20 27.08 -39.24 36.68
CA GLY A 20 28.48 -39.08 36.87
C GLY A 20 29.33 -39.30 35.62
N CYS A 21 30.57 -38.84 35.75
CA CYS A 21 31.71 -39.07 34.89
C CYS A 21 32.02 -40.56 34.68
N GLN A 22 32.19 -40.97 33.43
CA GLN A 22 32.96 -42.17 33.11
C GLN A 22 33.94 -41.82 31.97
N LYS A 23 35.24 -41.97 32.29
CA LYS A 23 36.34 -41.92 31.33
C LYS A 23 36.40 -43.26 30.59
N ASP A 24 36.43 -43.26 29.27
CA ASP A 24 37.04 -44.34 28.49
C ASP A 24 37.51 -43.91 27.11
N LYS A 25 38.79 -44.17 26.91
CA LYS A 25 39.56 -44.56 25.71
C LYS A 25 39.48 -43.71 24.43
N VAL A 26 40.63 -43.13 24.19
CA VAL A 26 41.08 -42.56 22.91
C VAL A 26 41.09 -43.64 21.83
N ALA A 27 40.36 -43.41 20.75
CA ALA A 27 40.50 -44.10 19.47
C ALA A 27 41.08 -43.11 18.46
N GLU A 28 42.07 -43.55 17.68
CA GLU A 28 42.75 -42.77 16.65
C GLU A 28 41.80 -42.32 15.54
N PRO A 29 42.02 -41.13 14.90
CA PRO A 29 41.14 -40.64 13.88
C PRO A 29 41.44 -41.33 12.54
N ILE A 30 40.43 -41.93 11.96
CA ILE A 30 40.38 -42.34 10.53
C ILE A 30 40.27 -41.05 9.73
N LEU A 31 41.29 -40.77 8.89
CA LEU A 31 41.24 -39.69 7.91
C LEU A 31 40.25 -40.10 6.79
N GLU A 32 39.00 -39.73 6.93
CA GLU A 32 38.05 -39.70 5.82
C GLU A 32 38.23 -38.43 4.99
N ASN A 33 38.43 -38.58 3.73
CA ASN A 33 38.49 -37.51 2.73
C ASN A 33 37.25 -36.63 2.84
N ILE A 34 37.37 -35.45 3.41
CA ILE A 34 36.30 -34.42 3.30
C ILE A 34 36.45 -33.80 1.92
N GLU A 35 35.59 -34.20 0.97
CA GLU A 35 35.31 -33.37 -0.20
C GLU A 35 34.84 -32.04 0.25
N VAL A 36 35.65 -31.00 0.04
CA VAL A 36 35.25 -29.62 0.24
C VAL A 36 34.21 -29.31 -0.83
N VAL A 37 32.93 -29.45 -0.46
CA VAL A 37 31.83 -28.87 -1.25
C VAL A 37 32.02 -27.36 -1.17
N GLU A 38 32.53 -26.76 -2.24
CA GLU A 38 32.50 -25.32 -2.43
C GLU A 38 31.04 -24.86 -2.30
N GLN A 39 30.70 -24.35 -1.14
CA GLN A 39 29.45 -23.69 -0.91
C GLN A 39 29.49 -22.41 -1.75
N SER A 40 28.87 -22.47 -2.93
CA SER A 40 28.58 -21.30 -3.77
C SER A 40 27.90 -20.26 -2.87
N THR A 41 28.65 -19.28 -2.42
CA THR A 41 28.10 -18.08 -1.78
C THR A 41 27.32 -17.36 -2.86
N ALA A 42 26.03 -17.67 -2.99
CA ALA A 42 25.12 -16.84 -3.73
C ALA A 42 25.26 -15.42 -3.14
N LYS A 43 25.89 -14.55 -3.91
CA LYS A 43 26.01 -13.13 -3.63
C LYS A 43 24.58 -12.62 -3.56
N ALA A 44 24.09 -12.37 -2.34
CA ALA A 44 22.83 -11.68 -2.17
C ALA A 44 22.99 -10.30 -2.83
N THR A 45 22.51 -10.18 -4.05
CA THR A 45 22.32 -8.89 -4.69
C THR A 45 21.24 -8.21 -3.86
N THR A 46 21.61 -7.26 -3.02
CA THR A 46 20.67 -6.30 -2.46
C THR A 46 20.08 -5.56 -3.66
N GLU A 47 18.88 -5.94 -4.06
CA GLU A 47 18.14 -5.23 -5.10
C GLU A 47 18.03 -3.79 -4.67
N ALA A 48 18.44 -2.89 -5.56
CA ALA A 48 18.42 -1.45 -5.25
C ALA A 48 16.96 -1.00 -5.19
N ILE A 49 16.54 -0.45 -4.05
CA ILE A 49 15.19 0.12 -3.90
C ILE A 49 15.02 1.23 -4.94
N PRO A 50 13.99 1.19 -5.82
CA PRO A 50 13.87 2.09 -6.95
C PRO A 50 13.61 3.54 -6.50
N SER A 51 14.23 4.49 -7.19
CA SER A 51 13.96 5.92 -7.07
C SER A 51 13.09 6.47 -8.22
N SER A 52 12.93 5.68 -9.28
CA SER A 52 12.06 5.98 -10.42
C SER A 52 11.43 4.71 -10.96
N ILE A 53 10.22 4.83 -11.49
CA ILE A 53 9.45 3.76 -12.13
C ILE A 53 8.93 4.33 -13.44
N ASN A 54 8.98 3.54 -14.51
CA ASN A 54 8.37 3.89 -15.79
C ASN A 54 7.90 2.59 -16.46
N THR A 55 6.59 2.37 -16.49
CA THR A 55 5.99 1.15 -17.06
C THR A 55 4.67 1.41 -17.76
N GLY A 56 4.46 0.72 -18.89
CA GLY A 56 3.19 0.66 -19.61
C GLY A 56 2.50 -0.71 -19.48
N PHE A 57 2.91 -1.53 -18.49
CA PHE A 57 2.30 -2.83 -18.18
C PHE A 57 2.19 -3.76 -19.40
N THR A 58 3.23 -3.77 -20.26
CA THR A 58 3.23 -4.47 -21.54
C THR A 58 3.58 -5.97 -21.39
N HIS A 59 2.66 -6.75 -20.85
CA HIS A 59 2.73 -8.19 -20.72
C HIS A 59 1.59 -8.86 -21.50
N ALA A 60 1.70 -10.17 -21.72
CA ALA A 60 0.61 -10.96 -22.27
C ALA A 60 -0.61 -10.94 -21.34
N ASP A 61 -1.81 -11.01 -21.91
CA ASP A 61 -3.05 -11.10 -21.14
C ASP A 61 -3.02 -12.32 -20.21
N GLY A 62 -3.26 -12.10 -18.92
CA GLY A 62 -3.18 -13.14 -17.90
C GLY A 62 -3.10 -12.59 -16.48
N THR A 63 -2.85 -13.48 -15.53
CA THR A 63 -2.57 -13.09 -14.15
C THR A 63 -1.35 -12.18 -14.13
N TYR A 64 -1.46 -11.04 -13.48
CA TYR A 64 -0.33 -10.14 -13.26
C TYR A 64 0.38 -10.57 -11.98
N THR A 65 1.45 -11.36 -12.18
CA THR A 65 2.17 -12.04 -11.09
C THR A 65 2.94 -11.05 -10.22
N TYR A 66 3.32 -11.49 -9.03
CA TYR A 66 4.18 -10.71 -8.14
C TYR A 66 5.52 -10.33 -8.83
N ASP A 67 6.13 -11.29 -9.52
CA ASP A 67 7.45 -11.08 -10.14
C ASP A 67 7.36 -10.07 -11.30
N GLU A 68 6.34 -10.16 -12.17
CA GLU A 68 6.09 -9.18 -13.22
C GLU A 68 5.82 -7.79 -12.64
N ALA A 69 4.99 -7.72 -11.61
CA ALA A 69 4.67 -6.44 -10.96
C ALA A 69 5.88 -5.83 -10.25
N SER A 70 6.70 -6.63 -9.58
CA SER A 70 7.95 -6.18 -8.97
C SER A 70 8.90 -5.63 -10.04
N ALA A 71 9.08 -6.35 -11.15
CA ALA A 71 9.92 -5.90 -12.27
C ALA A 71 9.43 -4.58 -12.87
N ASP A 72 8.12 -4.46 -13.16
CA ASP A 72 7.51 -3.24 -13.68
C ASP A 72 7.65 -2.06 -12.71
N LEU A 73 7.59 -2.33 -11.41
CA LEU A 73 7.77 -1.33 -10.36
C LEU A 73 9.25 -1.13 -9.96
N GLY A 74 10.17 -1.42 -10.90
CA GLY A 74 11.60 -1.13 -10.77
C GLY A 74 12.37 -2.08 -9.86
N GLY A 75 11.90 -3.31 -9.68
CA GLY A 75 12.47 -4.31 -8.76
C GLY A 75 12.05 -4.08 -7.31
N ALA A 76 10.99 -3.30 -7.07
CA ALA A 76 10.52 -3.00 -5.73
C ALA A 76 10.02 -4.25 -4.99
N THR A 77 10.31 -4.34 -3.70
CA THR A 77 9.63 -5.29 -2.82
C THR A 77 8.17 -4.89 -2.66
N LEU A 78 7.25 -5.81 -2.98
CA LEU A 78 5.82 -5.57 -2.89
C LEU A 78 5.23 -6.13 -1.60
N THR A 79 4.30 -5.39 -1.01
CA THR A 79 3.50 -5.84 0.12
C THR A 79 2.04 -5.90 -0.28
N GLY A 80 1.30 -6.91 0.20
CA GLY A 80 -0.14 -7.04 -0.06
C GLY A 80 -0.51 -7.35 -1.52
N TRP A 81 0.45 -7.73 -2.38
CA TRP A 81 0.16 -8.12 -3.75
C TRP A 81 -0.72 -9.38 -3.77
N ASN A 82 -1.82 -9.30 -4.49
CA ASN A 82 -2.79 -10.38 -4.59
C ASN A 82 -3.06 -10.71 -6.07
N GLU A 83 -2.43 -11.76 -6.56
CA GLU A 83 -2.51 -12.22 -7.95
C GLU A 83 -3.94 -12.57 -8.38
N SER A 84 -4.80 -13.01 -7.45
CA SER A 84 -6.22 -13.25 -7.77
C SER A 84 -7.02 -11.97 -8.05
N ARG A 85 -6.43 -10.81 -7.77
CA ARG A 85 -7.01 -9.47 -7.99
C ARG A 85 -6.26 -8.67 -9.05
N ALA A 86 -5.10 -9.13 -9.50
CA ALA A 86 -4.23 -8.47 -10.45
C ALA A 86 -4.22 -9.24 -11.78
N TYR A 87 -4.37 -8.54 -12.91
CA TYR A 87 -4.43 -9.13 -14.24
C TYR A 87 -3.89 -8.15 -15.27
N ILE A 88 -3.27 -8.66 -16.34
CA ILE A 88 -2.97 -7.85 -17.53
C ILE A 88 -4.06 -8.08 -18.58
N SER A 89 -4.57 -7.02 -19.17
CA SER A 89 -5.59 -7.08 -20.19
C SER A 89 -5.39 -5.98 -21.23
N GLY A 90 -4.95 -6.36 -22.42
CA GLY A 90 -4.70 -5.46 -23.53
C GLY A 90 -3.62 -4.42 -23.21
N ASN A 91 -2.52 -4.83 -22.60
CA ASN A 91 -1.43 -3.97 -22.11
C ASN A 91 -1.86 -2.96 -21.01
N TRP A 92 -2.88 -3.27 -20.24
CA TRP A 92 -3.27 -2.51 -19.06
C TRP A 92 -3.20 -3.39 -17.83
N ALA A 93 -2.63 -2.89 -16.74
CA ALA A 93 -2.80 -3.51 -15.43
C ALA A 93 -4.24 -3.36 -14.97
N ARG A 94 -4.90 -4.47 -14.63
CA ARG A 94 -6.31 -4.51 -14.22
C ARG A 94 -6.44 -4.95 -12.78
N ALA A 95 -7.02 -4.10 -11.96
CA ALA A 95 -7.44 -4.44 -10.61
C ALA A 95 -8.88 -4.97 -10.61
N THR A 96 -9.11 -6.09 -9.92
CA THR A 96 -10.41 -6.74 -9.77
C THR A 96 -10.96 -6.45 -8.38
N LEU A 97 -12.17 -5.89 -8.31
CA LEU A 97 -12.92 -5.65 -7.08
C LEU A 97 -13.98 -6.75 -6.93
N ALA A 98 -13.89 -7.52 -5.85
CA ALA A 98 -14.80 -8.63 -5.59
C ALA A 98 -16.23 -8.16 -5.31
N PRO A 99 -17.23 -8.98 -5.64
CA PRO A 99 -18.62 -8.70 -5.30
C PRO A 99 -18.88 -8.90 -3.81
N ASN A 100 -19.95 -8.33 -3.31
CA ASN A 100 -20.48 -8.50 -1.96
C ASN A 100 -19.45 -8.27 -0.85
N SER A 101 -18.52 -7.32 -1.07
CA SER A 101 -17.46 -7.04 -0.12
C SER A 101 -16.97 -5.59 -0.21
N VAL A 102 -16.35 -5.13 0.88
CA VAL A 102 -15.54 -3.92 0.96
C VAL A 102 -14.09 -4.33 1.25
N SER A 103 -13.12 -3.49 0.90
CA SER A 103 -11.69 -3.76 1.10
C SER A 103 -11.18 -5.07 0.45
N ASN A 104 -11.93 -5.65 -0.48
CA ASN A 104 -11.58 -6.87 -1.19
C ASN A 104 -11.30 -6.58 -2.67
N GLY A 105 -10.20 -5.92 -2.89
CA GLY A 105 -9.65 -5.57 -4.19
C GLY A 105 -8.14 -5.81 -4.20
N LEU A 106 -7.39 -5.00 -4.93
CA LEU A 106 -5.93 -5.02 -4.92
C LEU A 106 -5.42 -3.89 -4.02
N ILE A 107 -4.88 -4.27 -2.87
CA ILE A 107 -4.35 -3.35 -1.85
C ILE A 107 -2.88 -3.69 -1.66
N ALA A 108 -2.03 -3.02 -2.41
CA ALA A 108 -0.61 -3.30 -2.44
C ALA A 108 0.22 -2.04 -2.20
N GLY A 109 1.48 -2.24 -1.84
CA GLY A 109 2.49 -1.18 -1.75
C GLY A 109 3.80 -1.65 -2.31
N ALA A 110 4.55 -0.75 -2.93
CA ALA A 110 5.90 -0.97 -3.41
C ALA A 110 6.86 -0.08 -2.63
N ASP A 111 7.93 -0.67 -2.09
CA ASP A 111 8.97 0.09 -1.42
C ASP A 111 9.74 0.91 -2.45
N ILE A 112 9.87 2.21 -2.21
CA ILE A 112 10.65 3.15 -3.01
C ILE A 112 11.72 3.79 -2.17
N SER A 113 12.80 4.25 -2.78
CA SER A 113 13.91 4.85 -2.02
C SER A 113 13.42 6.04 -1.22
N ASP A 114 13.82 6.12 0.05
CA ASP A 114 13.43 7.21 0.94
C ASP A 114 13.71 8.57 0.30
N GLY A 115 12.71 9.45 0.23
CA GLY A 115 12.82 10.77 -0.37
C GLY A 115 11.94 11.81 0.28
N SER A 116 12.34 13.08 0.14
CA SER A 116 11.57 14.21 0.68
C SER A 116 10.56 14.79 -0.31
N ALA A 117 10.63 14.43 -1.59
CA ALA A 117 9.64 14.80 -2.59
C ALA A 117 9.55 13.75 -3.69
N TYR A 118 8.33 13.43 -4.10
CA TYR A 118 7.99 12.50 -5.16
C TYR A 118 6.83 13.01 -6.00
N GLU A 119 6.82 12.57 -7.26
CA GLU A 119 5.66 12.69 -8.13
C GLU A 119 5.32 11.35 -8.78
N ALA A 120 4.06 11.18 -9.15
CA ALA A 120 3.58 10.05 -9.93
C ALA A 120 2.56 10.51 -10.95
N THR A 121 2.67 10.00 -12.18
CA THR A 121 1.66 10.18 -13.22
C THR A 121 1.21 8.81 -13.70
N PHE A 122 -0.08 8.60 -13.88
CA PHE A 122 -0.64 7.36 -14.41
C PHE A 122 -1.97 7.60 -15.09
N LYS A 123 -2.35 6.68 -15.97
CA LYS A 123 -3.70 6.62 -16.54
C LYS A 123 -4.58 5.67 -15.75
N VAL A 124 -5.86 6.03 -15.60
CA VAL A 124 -6.88 5.19 -14.98
C VAL A 124 -8.15 5.18 -15.82
N ARG A 125 -8.78 4.00 -15.94
CA ARG A 125 -10.04 3.79 -16.66
C ARG A 125 -10.91 2.81 -15.91
N PHE A 126 -12.17 3.17 -15.66
CA PHE A 126 -13.16 2.23 -15.13
C PHE A 126 -13.80 1.43 -16.27
N HIS A 127 -14.00 0.14 -16.06
CA HIS A 127 -14.69 -0.69 -17.05
C HIS A 127 -16.06 -0.11 -17.42
N SER A 128 -16.51 -0.28 -18.68
CA SER A 128 -17.81 0.26 -19.15
C SER A 128 -19.02 -0.21 -18.34
N GLN A 129 -18.92 -1.37 -17.69
CA GLN A 129 -19.95 -1.92 -16.80
C GLN A 129 -19.61 -1.77 -15.32
N PHE A 130 -18.67 -0.89 -14.96
CA PHE A 130 -18.25 -0.70 -13.58
C PHE A 130 -19.44 -0.27 -12.71
N ASP A 131 -19.66 -0.96 -11.58
CA ASP A 131 -20.60 -0.51 -10.58
C ASP A 131 -19.91 0.46 -9.61
N TRP A 132 -20.35 1.72 -9.64
CA TRP A 132 -19.78 2.75 -8.79
C TRP A 132 -19.98 2.49 -7.31
N SER A 133 -21.06 1.79 -6.91
CA SER A 133 -21.50 1.69 -5.52
C SER A 133 -21.40 3.05 -4.80
N ARG A 134 -20.99 3.10 -3.54
CA ARG A 134 -20.79 4.38 -2.82
C ARG A 134 -19.44 5.02 -3.11
N GLY A 135 -18.41 4.22 -3.43
CA GLY A 135 -17.08 4.73 -3.70
C GLY A 135 -15.95 3.80 -3.23
N GLY A 136 -14.72 4.24 -3.41
CA GLY A 136 -13.55 3.46 -3.01
C GLY A 136 -12.23 4.15 -3.34
N LYS A 137 -11.13 3.50 -2.99
CA LYS A 137 -9.78 3.95 -3.32
C LYS A 137 -9.42 3.47 -4.72
N VAL A 138 -8.69 4.30 -5.44
CA VAL A 138 -8.32 4.04 -6.84
C VAL A 138 -6.92 4.53 -7.15
N GLY A 139 -6.14 3.65 -7.76
CA GLY A 139 -4.83 3.96 -8.33
C GLY A 139 -3.69 4.00 -7.34
N PHE A 140 -2.67 4.69 -7.80
CA PHE A 140 -1.44 4.88 -7.05
C PHE A 140 -1.56 6.05 -6.07
N GLY A 141 -0.68 6.05 -5.07
CA GLY A 141 -0.58 7.10 -4.06
C GLY A 141 0.71 7.00 -3.29
N PHE A 142 0.90 7.84 -2.29
CA PHE A 142 2.13 7.87 -1.50
C PHE A 142 1.84 7.70 -0.01
N LEU A 143 2.73 6.96 0.68
CA LEU A 143 2.77 6.87 2.13
C LEU A 143 4.00 7.61 2.64
N ILE A 144 3.78 8.48 3.60
CA ILE A 144 4.78 9.32 4.26
C ILE A 144 4.99 8.76 5.68
N GLY A 145 6.23 8.48 6.05
CA GLY A 145 6.54 7.91 7.35
C GLY A 145 5.83 6.57 7.59
N GLU A 146 5.10 6.46 8.68
CA GLU A 146 4.31 5.27 9.01
C GLU A 146 3.12 5.05 8.07
N GLY A 147 2.60 6.12 7.45
CA GLY A 147 1.49 6.07 6.51
C GLY A 147 0.16 5.75 7.17
N ASN A 148 -0.70 6.75 7.38
CA ASN A 148 -2.00 6.57 8.01
C ASN A 148 -3.09 6.20 6.99
N THR A 149 -3.94 5.27 7.36
CA THR A 149 -5.06 4.78 6.54
C THR A 149 -6.20 4.28 7.44
N GLY A 150 -7.32 3.84 6.86
CA GLY A 150 -8.37 3.11 7.61
C GLY A 150 -9.16 3.93 8.64
N CYS A 151 -9.20 5.24 8.51
CA CYS A 151 -9.77 6.18 9.50
C CYS A 151 -8.95 6.21 10.80
N ASP A 152 -7.67 5.92 10.70
CA ASP A 152 -6.69 6.17 11.73
C ASP A 152 -6.17 7.60 11.60
N ILE A 153 -6.28 8.37 12.68
CA ILE A 153 -5.95 9.79 12.66
C ILE A 153 -4.43 9.96 12.70
N ALA A 154 -3.88 10.73 11.76
CA ALA A 154 -2.46 11.11 11.76
C ALA A 154 -2.12 12.15 12.86
N SER A 155 -2.82 12.12 13.99
CA SER A 155 -2.69 13.10 15.07
C SER A 155 -1.43 12.92 15.91
N ASP A 156 -0.78 11.77 15.84
CA ASP A 156 0.51 11.50 16.49
C ASP A 156 1.67 12.23 15.78
N GLY A 157 1.48 12.66 14.53
CA GLY A 157 2.49 13.36 13.76
C GLY A 157 3.56 12.42 13.18
N ASN A 158 3.32 11.11 13.07
CA ASN A 158 4.27 10.12 12.55
C ASN A 158 4.16 9.88 11.03
N GLY A 159 3.36 10.64 10.34
CA GLY A 159 3.25 10.54 8.88
C GLY A 159 1.85 10.74 8.35
N GLY A 160 1.66 10.31 7.10
CA GLY A 160 0.38 10.48 6.44
C GLY A 160 0.31 9.71 5.11
N SER A 161 -0.74 9.97 4.33
CA SER A 161 -0.88 9.36 3.00
C SER A 161 -1.62 10.28 2.04
N LEU A 162 -1.22 10.25 0.77
CA LEU A 162 -1.99 10.78 -0.35
C LEU A 162 -2.55 9.60 -1.14
N ARG A 163 -3.86 9.56 -1.29
CA ARG A 163 -4.57 8.61 -2.15
C ARG A 163 -5.66 9.33 -2.93
N LEU A 164 -6.11 8.72 -4.02
CA LEU A 164 -7.29 9.15 -4.75
C LEU A 164 -8.47 8.24 -4.40
N MET A 165 -9.67 8.80 -4.43
CA MET A 165 -10.91 8.09 -4.19
C MET A 165 -11.94 8.47 -5.25
N TRP A 166 -12.67 7.49 -5.84
CA TRP A 166 -13.93 7.81 -6.48
C TRP A 166 -15.04 7.84 -5.42
N TYR A 167 -15.99 8.73 -5.61
CA TYR A 167 -17.13 8.87 -4.71
C TYR A 167 -18.41 9.09 -5.49
N ASN A 168 -19.49 8.43 -5.08
CA ASN A 168 -20.81 8.51 -5.68
C ASN A 168 -21.82 9.03 -4.66
N THR A 169 -22.39 10.19 -4.92
CA THR A 169 -23.45 10.78 -4.09
C THR A 169 -24.85 10.26 -4.43
N GLY A 170 -24.98 9.44 -5.46
CA GLY A 170 -26.24 9.03 -6.09
C GLY A 170 -26.58 9.90 -7.30
N SER A 171 -26.37 11.20 -7.24
CA SER A 171 -26.58 12.13 -8.34
C SER A 171 -25.33 12.44 -9.15
N ARG A 172 -24.14 12.13 -8.59
CA ARG A 172 -22.86 12.51 -9.18
C ARG A 172 -21.76 11.56 -8.75
N VAL A 173 -20.88 11.18 -9.71
CA VAL A 173 -19.66 10.40 -9.47
C VAL A 173 -18.44 11.25 -9.80
N PHE A 174 -17.46 11.28 -8.92
CA PHE A 174 -16.28 12.12 -9.07
C PHE A 174 -15.06 11.53 -8.35
N PHE A 175 -13.87 11.93 -8.77
CA PHE A 175 -12.66 11.75 -7.98
C PHE A 175 -12.57 12.82 -6.90
N GLN A 176 -12.00 12.45 -5.75
CA GLN A 176 -11.62 13.37 -4.69
C GLN A 176 -10.26 12.96 -4.11
N PRO A 177 -9.42 13.92 -3.71
CA PRO A 177 -8.26 13.63 -2.88
C PRO A 177 -8.70 12.94 -1.59
N TYR A 178 -7.83 12.08 -1.05
CA TYR A 178 -8.10 11.41 0.22
C TYR A 178 -6.80 11.33 1.01
N VAL A 179 -6.60 12.37 1.83
CA VAL A 179 -5.30 12.71 2.41
C VAL A 179 -5.34 12.56 3.93
N TYR A 180 -4.41 11.79 4.46
CA TYR A 180 -4.15 11.74 5.89
C TYR A 180 -2.97 12.63 6.22
N HIS A 181 -3.14 13.55 7.15
CA HIS A 181 -2.11 14.51 7.54
C HIS A 181 -2.31 14.96 8.98
N ARG A 182 -1.29 15.57 9.57
CA ARG A 182 -1.30 15.96 11.00
C ARG A 182 -2.45 16.87 11.39
N ASP A 183 -2.90 17.73 10.50
CA ASP A 183 -3.87 18.79 10.79
C ASP A 183 -5.30 18.47 10.32
N MET A 184 -5.58 17.21 9.95
CA MET A 184 -6.92 16.81 9.54
C MET A 184 -7.91 16.91 10.70
N ALA A 185 -9.12 17.43 10.43
CA ALA A 185 -10.13 17.64 11.47
C ALA A 185 -10.92 16.37 11.83
N GLY A 186 -11.04 15.42 10.90
CA GLY A 186 -11.83 14.21 11.06
C GLY A 186 -10.99 12.95 11.18
N PRO A 187 -11.59 11.81 11.54
CA PRO A 187 -10.89 10.55 11.66
C PRO A 187 -10.54 9.91 10.31
N CYS A 188 -11.23 10.29 9.25
CA CYS A 188 -11.01 9.73 7.90
C CYS A 188 -10.44 10.81 6.99
N GLY A 189 -9.77 10.38 5.89
CA GLY A 189 -8.97 11.24 5.03
C GLY A 189 -9.66 12.54 4.61
N ASP A 190 -8.91 13.62 4.65
CA ASP A 190 -9.36 14.94 4.24
C ASP A 190 -9.48 15.03 2.72
N THR A 191 -10.58 15.54 2.24
CA THR A 191 -10.84 15.77 0.82
C THR A 191 -10.62 17.23 0.41
N PHE A 192 -10.40 18.10 1.38
CA PHE A 192 -10.34 19.58 1.23
C PHE A 192 -11.57 20.15 0.50
N GLY A 193 -12.68 19.43 0.47
CA GLY A 193 -13.88 19.80 -0.30
C GLY A 193 -13.66 19.81 -1.82
N LYS A 194 -12.63 19.14 -2.33
CA LYS A 194 -12.24 19.14 -3.74
C LYS A 194 -12.78 17.91 -4.48
N SER A 195 -13.09 18.08 -5.75
CA SER A 195 -13.54 17.00 -6.62
C SER A 195 -13.22 17.25 -8.08
N TYR A 196 -13.08 16.16 -8.85
CA TYR A 196 -12.93 16.19 -10.30
C TYR A 196 -13.90 15.16 -10.95
N PRO A 197 -14.68 15.56 -11.96
CA PRO A 197 -14.87 16.95 -12.39
C PRO A 197 -15.46 17.81 -11.28
N SER A 198 -15.36 19.12 -11.37
CA SER A 198 -15.97 20.05 -10.38
C SER A 198 -17.50 20.08 -10.48
N SER A 199 -18.04 19.76 -11.66
CA SER A 199 -19.46 19.54 -11.94
C SER A 199 -19.64 18.39 -12.93
N GLY A 200 -20.82 17.78 -13.00
CA GLY A 200 -21.04 16.56 -13.77
C GLY A 200 -20.43 15.32 -13.13
N SER A 201 -20.27 14.25 -13.88
CA SER A 201 -19.83 12.94 -13.39
C SER A 201 -18.69 12.35 -14.22
N LEU A 202 -17.91 11.47 -13.61
CA LEU A 202 -17.01 10.57 -14.32
C LEU A 202 -17.81 9.68 -15.30
N VAL A 203 -17.19 9.36 -16.41
CA VAL A 203 -17.76 8.50 -17.44
C VAL A 203 -17.03 7.16 -17.44
N LYS A 204 -17.80 6.07 -17.46
CA LYS A 204 -17.26 4.71 -17.56
C LYS A 204 -16.65 4.50 -18.95
N GLY A 205 -15.48 3.87 -19.00
CA GLY A 205 -14.76 3.66 -20.26
C GLY A 205 -13.81 4.80 -20.64
N ASP A 206 -14.00 6.00 -20.10
CA ASP A 206 -13.09 7.12 -20.33
C ASP A 206 -11.78 6.92 -19.56
N THR A 207 -10.69 7.41 -20.17
CA THR A 207 -9.36 7.41 -19.58
C THR A 207 -9.08 8.75 -18.92
N TYR A 208 -8.62 8.72 -17.70
CA TYR A 208 -8.21 9.88 -16.92
C TYR A 208 -6.72 9.80 -16.64
N THR A 209 -5.98 10.89 -16.91
CA THR A 209 -4.58 11.04 -16.51
C THR A 209 -4.55 11.70 -15.15
N VAL A 210 -3.92 11.04 -14.18
CA VAL A 210 -3.77 11.52 -12.80
C VAL A 210 -2.31 11.85 -12.57
N HIS A 211 -2.02 13.04 -12.05
CA HIS A 211 -0.71 13.41 -11.55
C HIS A 211 -0.81 13.75 -10.06
N LEU A 212 0.07 13.17 -9.28
CA LEU A 212 0.19 13.35 -7.84
C LEU A 212 1.57 13.89 -7.52
N TYR A 213 1.66 14.87 -6.63
CA TYR A 213 2.92 15.34 -6.07
C TYR A 213 2.83 15.42 -4.55
N VAL A 214 3.88 14.99 -3.88
CA VAL A 214 4.04 15.07 -2.43
C VAL A 214 5.43 15.61 -2.09
N LYS A 215 5.48 16.51 -1.10
CA LYS A 215 6.71 17.01 -0.50
C LYS A 215 6.58 16.96 1.01
N SER A 216 7.59 16.39 1.67
CA SER A 216 7.71 16.40 3.12
C SER A 216 7.74 17.81 3.70
N ASN A 217 7.23 17.97 4.91
CA ASN A 217 7.52 19.16 5.71
C ASN A 217 8.78 18.94 6.56
N THR A 218 9.30 19.99 7.14
CA THR A 218 10.45 19.96 8.07
C THR A 218 10.00 20.34 9.48
N GLY A 219 10.43 19.55 10.46
CA GLY A 219 10.02 19.71 11.85
C GLY A 219 8.50 19.76 11.99
N SER A 220 7.98 20.73 12.72
CA SER A 220 6.55 20.96 12.87
C SER A 220 6.00 22.05 11.94
N THR A 221 6.77 22.51 10.95
CA THR A 221 6.38 23.60 10.04
C THR A 221 5.44 23.10 8.95
N LYS A 222 4.41 23.85 8.60
CA LYS A 222 3.48 23.55 7.52
C LYS A 222 4.05 23.99 6.16
N ASN A 223 5.21 23.44 5.78
CA ASN A 223 5.94 23.74 4.53
C ASN A 223 6.09 22.53 3.58
N GLY A 224 5.42 21.42 3.89
CA GLY A 224 5.20 20.33 2.94
C GLY A 224 4.15 20.72 1.90
N GLN A 225 3.97 19.88 0.88
CA GLN A 225 3.00 20.12 -0.19
C GLN A 225 2.31 18.83 -0.61
N VAL A 226 1.06 18.97 -1.01
CA VAL A 226 0.27 17.95 -1.69
C VAL A 226 -0.36 18.57 -2.92
N GLN A 227 -0.23 17.89 -4.08
CA GLN A 227 -0.89 18.31 -5.31
C GLN A 227 -1.56 17.12 -5.99
N VAL A 228 -2.74 17.36 -6.56
CA VAL A 228 -3.50 16.42 -7.39
C VAL A 228 -3.96 17.17 -8.62
N ILE A 229 -3.55 16.67 -9.80
CA ILE A 229 -3.99 17.19 -11.10
C ILE A 229 -4.65 16.03 -11.86
N ILE A 230 -5.81 16.28 -12.48
CA ILE A 230 -6.52 15.28 -13.28
C ILE A 230 -6.86 15.88 -14.63
N ASN A 231 -6.42 15.23 -15.70
CA ASN A 231 -6.56 15.71 -17.09
C ASN A 231 -6.12 17.19 -17.25
N GLY A 232 -4.99 17.54 -16.62
CA GLY A 232 -4.44 18.91 -16.66
C GLY A 232 -5.15 19.92 -15.75
N THR A 233 -6.23 19.53 -15.07
CA THR A 233 -6.94 20.39 -14.11
C THR A 233 -6.38 20.20 -12.71
N THR A 234 -5.89 21.28 -12.09
CA THR A 234 -5.48 21.26 -10.68
C THR A 234 -6.69 21.13 -9.78
N VAL A 235 -6.79 19.95 -9.13
CA VAL A 235 -7.88 19.62 -8.19
C VAL A 235 -7.51 20.06 -6.78
N LEU A 236 -6.27 19.81 -6.38
CA LEU A 236 -5.72 20.20 -5.09
C LEU A 236 -4.28 20.70 -5.29
N ASP A 237 -3.96 21.80 -4.65
CA ASP A 237 -2.59 22.29 -4.45
C ASP A 237 -2.56 23.00 -3.10
N GLN A 238 -1.95 22.36 -2.12
CA GLN A 238 -2.11 22.74 -0.73
C GLN A 238 -0.80 22.59 0.05
N ALA A 239 -0.40 23.63 0.78
CA ALA A 239 0.63 23.52 1.81
C ALA A 239 0.11 22.62 2.95
N ILE A 240 0.93 21.66 3.39
CA ILE A 240 0.51 20.61 4.31
C ILE A 240 1.57 20.34 5.36
N ARG A 241 1.15 19.79 6.49
CA ARG A 241 2.01 19.23 7.52
C ARG A 241 1.69 17.75 7.67
N TRP A 242 2.56 16.91 7.14
CA TRP A 242 2.43 15.45 7.20
C TRP A 242 2.75 14.92 8.59
N THR A 243 3.83 15.47 9.19
CA THR A 243 4.41 14.96 10.43
C THR A 243 4.90 16.09 11.33
N THR A 244 5.07 15.80 12.61
CA THR A 244 5.85 16.59 13.57
C THR A 244 7.10 15.83 14.05
N ASN A 245 7.30 14.62 13.54
CA ASN A 245 8.44 13.75 13.84
C ASN A 245 9.33 13.63 12.58
N ASP A 246 10.47 14.30 12.56
CA ASP A 246 11.37 14.31 11.40
C ASP A 246 11.89 12.91 11.02
N ALA A 247 11.95 11.95 11.94
CA ALA A 247 12.30 10.57 11.62
C ALA A 247 11.24 9.88 10.72
N GLN A 248 10.01 10.40 10.68
CA GLN A 248 8.89 9.88 9.91
C GLN A 248 8.49 10.79 8.74
N ARG A 249 9.34 11.74 8.34
CA ARG A 249 9.00 12.73 7.30
C ARG A 249 9.15 12.22 5.87
N LEU A 250 9.95 11.16 5.65
CA LEU A 250 10.27 10.72 4.30
C LEU A 250 9.14 9.91 3.67
N ILE A 251 8.99 10.08 2.37
CA ILE A 251 8.14 9.24 1.52
C ILE A 251 8.90 7.95 1.29
N LYS A 252 8.31 6.80 1.64
CA LYS A 252 8.97 5.48 1.66
C LYS A 252 8.27 4.46 0.79
N ARG A 253 7.01 4.70 0.43
CA ARG A 253 6.20 3.70 -0.27
C ARG A 253 5.26 4.32 -1.28
N LEU A 254 5.24 3.71 -2.46
CA LEU A 254 4.17 3.89 -3.44
C LEU A 254 3.05 2.92 -3.08
N SER A 255 1.84 3.40 -2.84
CA SER A 255 0.67 2.56 -2.63
C SER A 255 -0.06 2.31 -3.95
N PHE A 256 -0.60 1.11 -4.14
CA PHE A 256 -1.51 0.76 -5.22
C PHE A 256 -2.80 0.22 -4.63
N HIS A 257 -3.75 1.12 -4.35
CA HIS A 257 -4.95 0.83 -3.59
C HIS A 257 -6.21 0.89 -4.45
N ASN A 258 -6.82 -0.25 -4.71
CA ASN A 258 -7.98 -0.41 -5.58
C ASN A 258 -9.04 -1.26 -4.88
N PHE A 259 -9.96 -0.63 -4.17
CA PHE A 259 -10.99 -1.34 -3.41
C PHE A 259 -12.19 -0.45 -3.09
N ARG A 260 -13.37 -1.05 -2.92
CA ARG A 260 -14.55 -0.35 -2.40
C ARG A 260 -14.31 0.03 -0.95
N GLY A 261 -14.62 1.29 -0.61
CA GLY A 261 -14.36 1.84 0.72
C GLY A 261 -15.47 1.58 1.71
N GLY A 262 -15.26 2.12 2.93
CA GLY A 262 -16.22 2.03 4.03
C GLY A 262 -16.20 0.69 4.77
N LYS A 263 -17.10 0.56 5.76
CA LYS A 263 -17.23 -0.65 6.60
C LYS A 263 -18.49 -1.47 6.29
N ASP A 264 -19.53 -0.81 5.81
CA ASP A 264 -20.83 -1.42 5.57
C ASP A 264 -20.93 -1.91 4.11
N VAL A 265 -20.99 -3.22 3.94
CA VAL A 265 -21.11 -3.86 2.62
C VAL A 265 -22.42 -3.48 1.92
N ALA A 266 -23.52 -3.29 2.64
CA ALA A 266 -24.79 -2.90 2.05
C ALA A 266 -24.75 -1.49 1.43
N VAL A 267 -23.89 -0.62 1.95
CA VAL A 267 -23.72 0.77 1.45
C VAL A 267 -22.60 0.90 0.42
N TRP A 268 -21.47 0.24 0.67
CA TRP A 268 -20.24 0.42 -0.11
C TRP A 268 -19.92 -0.75 -1.05
N GLY A 269 -20.51 -1.91 -0.78
CA GLY A 269 -20.32 -3.10 -1.61
C GLY A 269 -21.05 -2.99 -2.96
N SER A 270 -20.89 -4.00 -3.77
CA SER A 270 -21.60 -4.23 -5.04
C SER A 270 -21.85 -5.72 -5.17
N SER A 271 -22.98 -6.11 -5.76
CA SER A 271 -23.26 -7.50 -6.12
C SER A 271 -22.45 -7.97 -7.34
N GLN A 272 -21.76 -7.06 -8.02
CA GLN A 272 -21.01 -7.35 -9.25
C GLN A 272 -19.50 -7.28 -9.01
N THR A 273 -18.76 -8.15 -9.70
CA THR A 273 -17.31 -7.96 -9.90
C THR A 273 -17.11 -6.72 -10.77
N SER A 274 -16.14 -5.90 -10.41
CA SER A 274 -15.82 -4.68 -11.17
C SER A 274 -14.32 -4.58 -11.43
N TYR A 275 -13.96 -3.89 -12.52
CA TYR A 275 -12.59 -3.78 -12.99
C TYR A 275 -12.17 -2.33 -13.15
N ILE A 276 -10.94 -2.04 -12.74
CA ILE A 276 -10.27 -0.76 -12.96
C ILE A 276 -8.96 -1.04 -13.67
N TYR A 277 -8.64 -0.25 -14.68
CA TYR A 277 -7.47 -0.41 -15.54
C TYR A 277 -6.49 0.74 -15.33
N PHE A 278 -5.20 0.44 -15.38
CA PHE A 278 -4.09 1.38 -15.19
C PHE A 278 -3.06 1.22 -16.27
N ASP A 279 -2.47 2.34 -16.70
CA ASP A 279 -1.45 2.39 -17.74
C ASP A 279 -0.51 3.59 -17.53
N ASP A 280 0.60 3.60 -18.28
CA ASP A 280 1.55 4.71 -18.35
C ASP A 280 1.96 5.25 -16.95
N LEU A 281 2.37 4.35 -16.05
CA LEU A 281 2.86 4.75 -14.74
C LEU A 281 4.28 5.31 -14.84
N VAL A 282 4.46 6.55 -14.42
CA VAL A 282 5.76 7.18 -14.21
C VAL A 282 5.84 7.68 -12.77
N VAL A 283 6.87 7.28 -12.05
CA VAL A 283 7.16 7.76 -10.68
C VAL A 283 8.57 8.31 -10.65
N ASN A 284 8.75 9.49 -10.10
CA ASN A 284 10.06 10.12 -9.96
C ASN A 284 10.29 10.60 -8.53
N LYS A 285 11.45 10.28 -7.99
CA LYS A 285 11.99 10.95 -6.81
C LYS A 285 12.51 12.31 -7.24
N ILE A 286 11.99 13.37 -6.63
CA ILE A 286 12.37 14.75 -6.91
C ILE A 286 13.47 15.23 -5.97
N GLN A 287 13.42 14.74 -4.71
CA GLN A 287 14.39 15.15 -3.68
C GLN A 287 14.55 14.07 -2.61
#